data_7becc22ff462b45df01ba13cb1a9b6ae
#
_entry.id   7becc22ff462b45df01ba13cb1a9b6ae
#
_cell.length_a   1.000
_cell.length_b   1.000
_cell.length_c   1.000
_cell.angle_alpha   90.00
_cell.angle_beta   90.00
_cell.angle_gamma   90.00
#
_symmetry.space_group_name_H-M   'P 1'
#
loop_
_entity.id
_entity.type
_entity.pdbx_description
1 polymer ?
#
loop_
_entity_poly.entity_id
_entity_poly.type
_entity_poly.pdbx_seq_one_letter_code
_entity_poly.pdbx_strand_id
1 'polypeptide(L)'
;MDIVAALFVEGIDFRQVKGPSTRIDITGAFFSTAVDAYPAHLEPHLVVLVRAPDGSDGNATLETVFNRAGEEVGRNRQTFFVEPGKFGYRLVKGELEFPEPGTIEAKCTILESGSSVTVPLTTLPNPE
;
A
#
# COMPACT_ATOMS: atom_id res chain seq x y z
N MET A 1 -15.92 1.33 -6.22
CA MET A 1 -14.78 2.07 -5.66
C MET A 1 -13.54 1.79 -6.49
N ASP A 2 -12.75 2.82 -6.73
CA ASP A 2 -11.57 2.72 -7.58
C ASP A 2 -10.30 3.03 -6.79
N ILE A 3 -9.23 2.29 -7.09
CA ILE A 3 -7.91 2.63 -6.57
C ILE A 3 -7.33 3.72 -7.47
N VAL A 4 -6.93 4.83 -6.85
CA VAL A 4 -6.33 5.96 -7.56
C VAL A 4 -4.82 5.82 -7.64
N ALA A 5 -4.20 5.36 -6.55
CA ALA A 5 -2.76 5.19 -6.48
C ALA A 5 -2.39 4.31 -5.29
N ALA A 6 -1.20 3.73 -5.32
CA ALA A 6 -0.62 3.02 -4.18
C ALA A 6 0.88 3.25 -4.17
N LEU A 7 1.44 3.49 -2.97
CA LEU A 7 2.86 3.79 -2.80
C LEU A 7 3.39 3.15 -1.51
N PHE A 8 4.58 2.57 -1.60
CA PHE A 8 5.35 2.24 -0.40
C PHE A 8 6.00 3.51 0.12
N VAL A 9 5.92 3.74 1.43
CA VAL A 9 6.45 4.94 2.07
C VAL A 9 7.22 4.60 3.33
N GLU A 10 8.20 5.43 3.68
CA GLU A 10 8.96 5.26 4.91
C GLU A 10 8.17 5.75 6.12
N GLY A 11 7.38 6.79 5.97
CA GLY A 11 6.62 7.36 7.07
C GLY A 11 5.36 8.05 6.61
N ILE A 12 4.42 8.16 7.54
CA ILE A 12 3.16 8.86 7.29
C ILE A 12 2.73 9.55 8.59
N ASP A 13 2.35 10.81 8.48
CA ASP A 13 1.84 11.60 9.60
C ASP A 13 0.47 12.15 9.28
N PHE A 14 -0.35 12.30 10.30
CA PHE A 14 -1.70 12.84 10.18
C PHE A 14 -1.72 14.24 10.80
N ARG A 15 -2.31 15.18 10.07
CA ARG A 15 -2.35 16.56 10.50
C ARG A 15 -3.76 17.09 10.37
N GLN A 16 -4.31 17.59 11.49
CA GLN A 16 -5.60 18.23 11.49
C GLN A 16 -5.47 19.64 10.89
N VAL A 17 -6.40 19.99 10.01
CA VAL A 17 -6.47 21.33 9.45
C VAL A 17 -7.80 21.96 9.82
N LYS A 18 -7.98 23.23 9.47
CA LYS A 18 -9.20 23.97 9.80
C LYS A 18 -10.43 23.24 9.25
N GLY A 19 -11.45 23.09 10.09
CA GLY A 19 -12.67 22.35 9.78
C GLY A 19 -12.53 20.86 10.03
N PRO A 20 -13.46 20.02 9.57
CA PRO A 20 -13.43 18.57 9.80
C PRO A 20 -12.56 17.83 8.77
N SER A 21 -11.44 18.41 8.39
CA SER A 21 -10.53 17.83 7.40
C SER A 21 -9.23 17.38 8.04
N THR A 22 -8.61 16.36 7.43
CA THR A 22 -7.32 15.86 7.84
C THR A 22 -6.39 15.85 6.64
N ARG A 23 -5.12 16.18 6.86
CA ARG A 23 -4.07 16.01 5.86
C ARG A 23 -3.24 14.80 6.22
N ILE A 24 -2.75 14.11 5.21
CA ILE A 24 -1.72 13.10 5.40
C ILE A 24 -0.43 13.63 4.79
N ASP A 25 0.64 13.55 5.58
CA ASP A 25 1.98 13.91 5.13
C ASP A 25 2.76 12.62 4.91
N ILE A 26 3.20 12.40 3.69
CA ILE A 26 3.88 11.18 3.27
C ILE A 26 5.36 11.49 3.13
N THR A 27 6.20 10.69 3.77
CA THR A 27 7.65 10.86 3.73
C THR A 27 8.29 9.65 3.10
N GLY A 28 9.16 9.89 2.11
CA GLY A 28 9.98 8.83 1.53
C GLY A 28 9.20 7.78 0.77
N ALA A 29 8.46 8.18 -0.27
CA ALA A 29 7.89 7.20 -1.20
C ALA A 29 9.06 6.51 -1.90
N PHE A 30 9.09 5.18 -1.91
CA PHE A 30 10.22 4.44 -2.46
C PHE A 30 9.79 3.16 -3.16
N PHE A 31 10.61 2.74 -4.12
CA PHE A 31 10.37 1.55 -4.93
C PHE A 31 11.53 0.56 -4.81
N SER A 32 12.66 1.02 -4.27
CA SER A 32 13.82 0.18 -4.03
C SER A 32 14.58 0.67 -2.81
N THR A 33 15.30 -0.23 -2.17
CA THR A 33 16.16 0.12 -1.04
C THR A 33 17.32 -0.87 -0.95
N ALA A 34 18.50 -0.35 -0.58
CA ALA A 34 19.65 -1.19 -0.26
C ALA A 34 19.52 -1.65 1.19
N VAL A 35 19.96 -2.86 1.47
CA VAL A 35 19.98 -3.40 2.82
C VAL A 35 21.40 -3.89 3.15
N ASP A 36 21.74 -3.90 4.45
CA ASP A 36 23.09 -4.23 4.89
C ASP A 36 23.40 -5.72 4.77
N ALA A 37 22.42 -6.57 4.97
CA ALA A 37 22.63 -8.01 4.97
C ALA A 37 21.35 -8.75 4.63
N TYR A 38 21.47 -9.95 4.12
CA TYR A 38 20.36 -10.87 3.84
C TYR A 38 20.47 -12.11 4.75
N PRO A 39 19.35 -12.73 5.13
CA PRO A 39 17.98 -12.32 4.82
C PRO A 39 17.60 -10.99 5.48
N ALA A 40 16.82 -10.19 4.78
CA ALA A 40 16.38 -8.90 5.27
C ALA A 40 14.88 -8.92 5.57
N HIS A 41 14.50 -8.28 6.67
CA HIS A 41 13.10 -8.12 7.06
C HIS A 41 12.75 -6.64 6.98
N LEU A 42 11.74 -6.29 6.19
CA LEU A 42 11.27 -4.92 6.04
C LEU A 42 9.80 -4.80 6.43
N GLU A 43 9.45 -3.70 7.06
CA GLU A 43 8.08 -3.41 7.46
C GLU A 43 7.61 -2.08 6.88
N PRO A 44 7.55 -1.94 5.56
CA PRO A 44 7.11 -0.68 4.95
C PRO A 44 5.62 -0.46 5.13
N HIS A 45 5.21 0.80 5.07
CA HIS A 45 3.81 1.15 4.98
C HIS A 45 3.43 1.28 3.52
N LEU A 46 2.30 0.69 3.14
CA LEU A 46 1.72 0.86 1.82
C LEU A 46 0.52 1.77 1.96
N VAL A 47 0.54 2.91 1.28
CA VAL A 47 -0.58 3.86 1.25
C VAL A 47 -1.37 3.59 -0.01
N VAL A 48 -2.67 3.32 0.14
CA VAL A 48 -3.57 3.10 -0.99
C VAL A 48 -4.61 4.21 -0.99
N LEU A 49 -4.64 4.98 -2.07
CA LEU A 49 -5.60 6.06 -2.26
C LEU A 49 -6.77 5.55 -3.08
N VAL A 50 -7.97 5.79 -2.60
CA VAL A 50 -9.21 5.28 -3.21
C VAL A 50 -10.21 6.41 -3.43
N ARG A 51 -11.12 6.18 -4.36
CA ARG A 51 -12.23 7.09 -4.63
C ARG A 51 -13.54 6.31 -4.61
N ALA A 52 -14.50 6.80 -3.83
CA ALA A 52 -15.85 6.25 -3.83
C ALA A 52 -16.67 7.03 -4.86
N PRO A 53 -17.20 6.38 -5.91
CA PRO A 53 -18.04 7.08 -6.89
C PRO A 53 -19.34 7.59 -6.27
N ASP A 54 -19.90 8.65 -6.87
CA ASP A 54 -21.25 9.08 -6.53
C ASP A 54 -22.22 7.93 -6.79
N GLY A 55 -23.18 7.76 -5.90
CA GLY A 55 -24.20 6.71 -6.05
C GLY A 55 -23.74 5.34 -5.52
N SER A 56 -22.50 5.19 -5.08
CA SER A 56 -22.06 3.97 -4.40
C SER A 56 -22.50 4.01 -2.94
N ASP A 57 -22.46 2.87 -2.24
CA ASP A 57 -22.75 2.84 -0.80
C ASP A 57 -21.53 3.22 0.06
N GLY A 58 -20.37 3.38 -0.57
CA GLY A 58 -19.14 3.74 0.13
C GLY A 58 -18.42 2.59 0.81
N ASN A 59 -19.00 1.40 0.83
CA ASN A 59 -18.39 0.24 1.48
C ASN A 59 -17.52 -0.52 0.48
N ALA A 60 -16.37 -0.99 0.94
CA ALA A 60 -15.47 -1.75 0.10
C ALA A 60 -14.54 -2.64 0.93
N THR A 61 -13.93 -3.60 0.25
CA THR A 61 -12.92 -4.48 0.81
C THR A 61 -11.64 -4.33 0.00
N LEU A 62 -10.56 -3.96 0.66
CA LEU A 62 -9.24 -3.91 0.04
C LEU A 62 -8.49 -5.20 0.37
N GLU A 63 -8.11 -5.93 -0.67
CA GLU A 63 -7.23 -7.08 -0.52
C GLU A 63 -5.86 -6.73 -1.09
N THR A 64 -4.83 -6.95 -0.29
CA THR A 64 -3.44 -6.76 -0.72
C THR A 64 -2.73 -8.10 -0.66
N VAL A 65 -2.20 -8.53 -1.80
CA VAL A 65 -1.46 -9.79 -1.91
C VAL A 65 -0.02 -9.45 -2.27
N PHE A 66 0.91 -9.94 -1.45
CA PHE A 66 2.34 -9.76 -1.68
C PHE A 66 2.89 -11.01 -2.35
N ASN A 67 3.54 -10.84 -3.49
CA ASN A 67 4.11 -11.94 -4.27
C ASN A 67 5.60 -11.72 -4.50
N ARG A 68 6.38 -12.80 -4.38
CA ARG A 68 7.79 -12.83 -4.75
C ARG A 68 7.98 -13.97 -5.74
N ALA A 69 8.51 -13.64 -6.94
CA ALA A 69 8.74 -14.64 -7.99
C ALA A 69 7.51 -15.51 -8.29
N GLY A 70 6.32 -14.88 -8.27
CA GLY A 70 5.06 -15.58 -8.53
C GLY A 70 4.46 -16.34 -7.36
N GLU A 71 5.13 -16.36 -6.21
CA GLU A 71 4.60 -17.00 -5.01
C GLU A 71 4.05 -16.00 -4.03
N GLU A 72 2.88 -16.27 -3.48
CA GLU A 72 2.30 -15.44 -2.44
C GLU A 72 3.13 -15.56 -1.15
N VAL A 73 3.58 -14.42 -0.63
CA VAL A 73 4.37 -14.36 0.60
C VAL A 73 3.66 -13.61 1.73
N GLY A 74 2.51 -13.03 1.46
CA GLY A 74 1.70 -12.36 2.46
C GLY A 74 0.38 -11.90 1.89
N ARG A 75 -0.59 -11.67 2.77
CA ARG A 75 -1.92 -11.22 2.37
C ARG A 75 -2.55 -10.41 3.50
N ASN A 76 -3.19 -9.32 3.13
CA ASN A 76 -3.95 -8.49 4.05
C ASN A 76 -5.32 -8.21 3.44
N ARG A 77 -6.34 -8.20 4.25
CA ARG A 77 -7.70 -7.87 3.81
C ARG A 77 -8.35 -6.99 4.87
N GLN A 78 -8.91 -5.87 4.44
CA GLN A 78 -9.61 -4.97 5.34
C GLN A 78 -10.87 -4.41 4.68
N THR A 79 -11.95 -4.29 5.47
CA THR A 79 -13.17 -3.63 5.05
C THR A 79 -13.15 -2.20 5.54
N PHE A 80 -13.72 -1.28 4.77
CA PHE A 80 -13.69 0.13 5.11
C PHE A 80 -14.82 0.88 4.41
N PHE A 81 -14.99 2.15 4.81
CA PHE A 81 -16.01 3.04 4.27
C PHE A 81 -15.37 4.34 3.83
N VAL A 82 -15.75 4.81 2.64
CA VAL A 82 -15.42 6.15 2.12
C VAL A 82 -16.72 6.79 1.68
N GLU A 83 -16.99 8.00 2.16
CA GLU A 83 -18.21 8.72 1.80
C GLU A 83 -18.32 8.84 0.27
N PRO A 84 -19.48 8.47 -0.32
CA PRO A 84 -19.67 8.56 -1.77
C PRO A 84 -19.34 9.94 -2.33
N GLY A 85 -18.65 9.96 -3.46
CA GLY A 85 -18.19 11.18 -4.12
C GLY A 85 -16.85 11.70 -3.60
N LYS A 86 -16.24 11.05 -2.61
CA LYS A 86 -15.01 11.52 -1.98
C LYS A 86 -13.84 10.56 -2.16
N PHE A 87 -12.65 11.07 -1.90
CA PHE A 87 -11.43 10.29 -1.84
C PHE A 87 -11.17 9.87 -0.40
N GLY A 88 -10.51 8.74 -0.24
CA GLY A 88 -10.05 8.26 1.04
C GLY A 88 -8.71 7.54 0.88
N TYR A 89 -8.21 7.02 1.99
CA TYR A 89 -6.96 6.27 1.99
C TYR A 89 -7.03 5.08 2.92
N ARG A 90 -6.21 4.07 2.64
CA ARG A 90 -6.01 2.93 3.54
C ARG A 90 -4.52 2.71 3.71
N LEU A 91 -4.15 2.24 4.89
CA LEU A 91 -2.78 1.91 5.22
C LEU A 91 -2.67 0.40 5.36
N VAL A 92 -1.69 -0.18 4.68
CA VAL A 92 -1.39 -1.60 4.78
C VAL A 92 0.05 -1.72 5.29
N LYS A 93 0.24 -2.38 6.42
CA LYS A 93 1.58 -2.64 6.92
C LYS A 93 2.10 -3.91 6.27
N GLY A 94 3.21 -3.82 5.57
CA GLY A 94 3.88 -4.97 5.00
C GLY A 94 4.83 -5.59 6.01
N GLU A 95 4.85 -6.91 6.08
CA GLU A 95 5.86 -7.67 6.81
C GLU A 95 6.53 -8.56 5.78
N LEU A 96 7.66 -8.07 5.24
CA LEU A 96 8.26 -8.64 4.04
C LEU A 96 9.64 -9.21 4.33
N GLU A 97 9.84 -10.48 3.96
CA GLU A 97 11.12 -11.16 4.07
C GLU A 97 11.77 -11.25 2.69
N PHE A 98 13.02 -10.83 2.62
CA PHE A 98 13.84 -10.95 1.42
C PHE A 98 15.02 -11.84 1.73
N PRO A 99 15.00 -13.12 1.32
CA PRO A 99 16.13 -14.01 1.58
C PRO A 99 17.37 -13.61 0.78
N GLU A 100 17.17 -12.90 -0.33
CA GLU A 100 18.23 -12.41 -1.21
C GLU A 100 17.71 -11.14 -1.92
N PRO A 101 18.56 -10.40 -2.63
CA PRO A 101 18.09 -9.26 -3.43
C PRO A 101 17.01 -9.69 -4.42
N GLY A 102 15.96 -8.89 -4.52
CA GLY A 102 14.85 -9.20 -5.40
C GLY A 102 13.68 -8.27 -5.20
N THR A 103 12.55 -8.61 -5.82
CA THR A 103 11.36 -7.78 -5.82
C THR A 103 10.17 -8.52 -5.24
N ILE A 104 9.44 -7.83 -4.36
CA ILE A 104 8.10 -8.25 -3.92
C ILE A 104 7.13 -7.27 -4.53
N GLU A 105 6.07 -7.80 -5.16
CA GLU A 105 5.01 -7.00 -5.74
C GLU A 105 3.78 -7.05 -4.83
N ALA A 106 3.21 -5.87 -4.52
CA ALA A 106 1.96 -5.77 -3.79
C ALA A 106 0.84 -5.53 -4.80
N LYS A 107 -0.07 -6.48 -4.92
CA LYS A 107 -1.26 -6.33 -5.74
C LYS A 107 -2.42 -5.93 -4.86
N CYS A 108 -2.91 -4.72 -5.04
CA CYS A 108 -4.04 -4.17 -4.30
C CYS A 108 -5.29 -4.27 -5.15
N THR A 109 -6.36 -4.82 -4.60
CA THR A 109 -7.62 -5.01 -5.32
C THR A 109 -8.80 -4.62 -4.45
N ILE A 110 -9.71 -3.83 -5.00
CA ILE A 110 -11.02 -3.61 -4.40
C ILE A 110 -11.90 -4.76 -4.89
N LEU A 111 -12.29 -5.66 -3.98
CA LEU A 111 -12.97 -6.89 -4.36
C LEU A 111 -14.32 -6.64 -5.03
N GLU A 112 -15.08 -5.64 -4.59
CA GLU A 112 -16.42 -5.36 -5.11
C GLU A 112 -16.41 -4.82 -6.54
N SER A 113 -15.39 -4.05 -6.92
CA SER A 113 -15.31 -3.44 -8.24
C SER A 113 -14.31 -4.11 -9.18
N GLY A 114 -13.36 -4.86 -8.62
CA GLY A 114 -12.26 -5.43 -9.39
C GLY A 114 -11.15 -4.45 -9.74
N SER A 115 -11.25 -3.19 -9.30
CA SER A 115 -10.19 -2.20 -9.50
C SER A 115 -8.91 -2.68 -8.82
N SER A 116 -7.79 -2.67 -9.53
CA SER A 116 -6.54 -3.15 -8.96
C SER A 116 -5.33 -2.37 -9.47
N VAL A 117 -4.26 -2.41 -8.65
CA VAL A 117 -2.95 -1.83 -9.00
C VAL A 117 -1.87 -2.70 -8.37
N THR A 118 -0.74 -2.82 -9.05
CA THR A 118 0.41 -3.57 -8.55
C THR A 118 1.58 -2.62 -8.37
N VAL A 119 2.22 -2.68 -7.20
CA VAL A 119 3.32 -1.80 -6.82
C VAL A 119 4.52 -2.65 -6.39
N PRO A 120 5.71 -2.45 -6.98
CA PRO A 120 6.89 -3.21 -6.62
C PRO A 120 7.68 -2.58 -5.47
N LEU A 121 8.38 -3.43 -4.72
CA LEU A 121 9.44 -3.02 -3.81
C LEU A 121 10.63 -3.93 -4.04
N THR A 122 11.74 -3.34 -4.47
CA THR A 122 12.95 -4.08 -4.81
C THR A 122 14.01 -3.83 -3.75
N THR A 123 14.61 -4.91 -3.23
CA THR A 123 15.82 -4.78 -2.41
C THR A 123 17.04 -4.98 -3.29
N LEU A 124 18.05 -4.17 -3.02
CA LEU A 124 19.29 -4.14 -3.78
C LEU A 124 20.40 -4.85 -3.02
N PRO A 125 21.46 -5.30 -3.70
CA PRO A 125 22.62 -5.82 -3.01
C PRO A 125 23.23 -4.79 -2.08
N ASN A 126 23.99 -5.26 -1.08
CA ASN A 126 24.76 -4.38 -0.20
C ASN A 126 25.64 -3.47 -1.08
N PRO A 127 25.64 -2.15 -0.86
CA PRO A 127 26.37 -1.20 -1.71
C PRO A 127 27.89 -1.25 -1.57
N GLU A 128 28.45 -2.01 -0.66
CA GLU A 128 29.91 -2.17 -0.52
C GLU A 128 30.54 -3.04 -1.57
#